data_9d4848b8a97ee66047a274dfc4a73b99
#
_entry.id   9d4848b8a97ee66047a274dfc4a73b99
#
_cell.length_a   1.000
_cell.length_b   1.000
_cell.length_c   1.000
_cell.angle_alpha   90.00
_cell.angle_beta   90.00
_cell.angle_gamma   90.00
#
_symmetry.space_group_name_H-M   'P 1'
#
loop_
_entity.id
_entity.type
_entity.pdbx_description
1 polymer ?
#
loop_
_entity_poly.entity_id
_entity_poly.type
_entity_poly.pdbx_seq_one_letter_code
_entity_poly.pdbx_strand_id
1 'polypeptide(L)'
;MIQAQIDLHGLVSDEARSYVSSFIGDCKKRGIRCVRIVHGKGLGSRNREPVLKNKLRSWLIQKDEVIAYAQAKKQDGGAGAVIVLLKN
;
A
#
# COMPACT_ATOMS: atom_id res chain seq x y z
N MET A 1 -0.77 -15.54 -1.35
CA MET A 1 0.08 -15.26 -2.51
C MET A 1 -0.18 -13.85 -3.05
N ILE A 2 0.87 -13.11 -3.25
CA ILE A 2 0.75 -11.74 -3.75
C ILE A 2 0.53 -11.77 -5.25
N GLN A 3 -0.55 -11.15 -5.70
CA GLN A 3 -0.95 -11.21 -7.11
C GLN A 3 -0.59 -9.96 -7.90
N ALA A 4 -0.39 -8.83 -7.22
CA ALA A 4 -0.01 -7.58 -7.87
C ALA A 4 0.65 -6.67 -6.86
N GLN A 5 1.36 -5.66 -7.35
CA GLN A 5 2.02 -4.73 -6.44
C GLN A 5 2.25 -3.38 -7.10
N ILE A 6 2.38 -2.36 -6.25
CA ILE A 6 2.83 -1.04 -6.69
C ILE A 6 3.84 -0.51 -5.69
N ASP A 7 4.61 0.45 -6.14
CA ASP A 7 5.63 1.10 -5.33
C ASP A 7 5.35 2.59 -5.28
N LEU A 8 5.15 3.11 -4.09
CA LEU A 8 4.86 4.53 -3.87
C LEU A 8 6.10 5.33 -3.54
N HIS A 9 7.25 4.67 -3.49
CA HIS A 9 8.49 5.31 -3.10
C HIS A 9 8.76 6.53 -4.00
N GLY A 10 9.07 7.65 -3.37
CA GLY A 10 9.38 8.85 -4.12
C GLY A 10 8.18 9.70 -4.52
N LEU A 11 6.96 9.22 -4.34
CA LEU A 11 5.78 10.01 -4.68
C LEU A 11 5.41 10.95 -3.54
N VAL A 12 4.86 12.12 -3.88
CA VAL A 12 4.28 12.98 -2.87
C VAL A 12 2.91 12.44 -2.49
N SER A 13 2.39 12.89 -1.34
CA SER A 13 1.17 12.32 -0.77
C SER A 13 -0.01 12.27 -1.71
N ASP A 14 -0.29 13.35 -2.43
CA ASP A 14 -1.45 13.40 -3.32
C ASP A 14 -1.31 12.42 -4.47
N GLU A 15 -0.12 12.34 -5.04
CA GLU A 15 0.16 11.39 -6.12
C GLU A 15 0.00 9.95 -5.63
N ALA A 16 0.56 9.67 -4.45
CA ALA A 16 0.49 8.34 -3.87
C ALA A 16 -0.96 7.94 -3.60
N ARG A 17 -1.75 8.85 -3.08
CA ARG A 17 -3.16 8.58 -2.78
C ARG A 17 -3.93 8.22 -4.04
N SER A 18 -3.75 9.01 -5.08
CA SER A 18 -4.41 8.75 -6.37
C SER A 18 -3.97 7.43 -6.96
N TYR A 19 -2.68 7.13 -6.86
CA TYR A 19 -2.14 5.89 -7.39
C TYR A 19 -2.73 4.68 -6.66
N VAL A 20 -2.81 4.75 -5.33
CA VAL A 20 -3.40 3.67 -4.54
C VAL A 20 -4.86 3.47 -4.93
N SER A 21 -5.63 4.54 -5.06
CA SER A 21 -7.04 4.43 -5.42
C SER A 21 -7.23 3.78 -6.79
N SER A 22 -6.45 4.20 -7.77
CA SER A 22 -6.53 3.61 -9.11
C SER A 22 -6.13 2.15 -9.09
N PHE A 23 -5.05 1.84 -8.37
CA PHE A 23 -4.55 0.48 -8.29
C PHE A 23 -5.58 -0.46 -7.67
N ILE A 24 -6.17 -0.07 -6.55
CA ILE A 24 -7.15 -0.90 -5.87
C ILE A 24 -8.39 -1.09 -6.74
N GLY A 25 -8.84 -0.02 -7.40
CA GLY A 25 -9.98 -0.11 -8.31
C GLY A 25 -9.73 -1.07 -9.45
N ASP A 26 -8.55 -1.00 -10.05
CA ASP A 26 -8.18 -1.91 -11.15
C ASP A 26 -8.09 -3.34 -10.67
N CYS A 27 -7.48 -3.57 -9.52
CA CYS A 27 -7.36 -4.91 -8.97
C CYS A 27 -8.73 -5.52 -8.70
N LYS A 28 -9.65 -4.71 -8.18
CA LYS A 28 -11.01 -5.18 -7.92
C LYS A 28 -11.68 -5.63 -9.20
N LYS A 29 -11.57 -4.84 -10.26
CA LYS A 29 -12.16 -5.18 -11.56
C LYS A 29 -11.59 -6.46 -12.13
N ARG A 30 -10.33 -6.73 -11.84
CA ARG A 30 -9.64 -7.91 -12.36
C ARG A 30 -9.74 -9.13 -11.46
N GLY A 31 -10.45 -9.01 -10.35
CA GLY A 31 -10.61 -10.14 -9.42
C GLY A 31 -9.37 -10.44 -8.60
N ILE A 32 -8.45 -9.52 -8.53
CA ILE A 32 -7.22 -9.68 -7.74
C ILE A 32 -7.55 -9.42 -6.27
N ARG A 33 -7.10 -10.30 -5.38
CA ARG A 33 -7.46 -10.21 -3.98
C ARG A 33 -6.31 -9.93 -3.02
N CYS A 34 -5.09 -10.25 -3.40
CA CYS A 34 -3.94 -10.05 -2.51
C CYS A 34 -2.90 -9.23 -3.21
N VAL A 35 -2.61 -8.06 -2.67
CA VAL A 35 -1.67 -7.14 -3.29
C VAL A 35 -0.66 -6.64 -2.28
N ARG A 36 0.47 -6.14 -2.79
CA ARG A 36 1.50 -5.52 -1.97
C ARG A 36 1.65 -4.07 -2.40
N ILE A 37 1.71 -3.19 -1.40
CA ILE A 37 1.95 -1.77 -1.65
C ILE A 37 3.23 -1.39 -0.91
N VAL A 38 4.23 -0.99 -1.67
CA VAL A 38 5.54 -0.60 -1.12
C VAL A 38 5.52 0.90 -0.90
N HIS A 39 5.73 1.33 0.34
CA HIS A 39 5.75 2.75 0.66
C HIS A 39 7.14 3.24 1.04
N GLY A 40 8.09 2.32 1.21
CA GLY A 40 9.43 2.65 1.62
C GLY A 40 9.56 2.69 3.13
N LYS A 41 10.79 2.61 3.61
CA LYS A 41 11.07 2.60 5.04
C LYS A 41 11.30 3.99 5.63
N GLY A 42 11.34 5.01 4.80
CA GLY A 42 11.65 6.35 5.28
C GLY A 42 13.11 6.58 5.57
N LEU A 43 13.97 5.65 5.20
CA LEU A 43 15.41 5.80 5.41
C LEU A 43 15.91 6.98 4.59
N GLY A 44 16.73 7.80 5.20
CA GLY A 44 17.22 8.99 4.53
C GLY A 44 16.30 10.17 4.62
N SER A 45 15.11 10.00 5.14
CA SER A 45 14.16 11.10 5.32
C SER A 45 14.38 11.68 6.70
N ARG A 46 15.22 12.66 6.78
CA ARG A 46 15.59 13.23 8.05
C ARG A 46 14.35 13.76 8.77
N ASN A 47 14.23 13.40 10.03
CA ASN A 47 13.15 13.86 10.89
C ASN A 47 11.76 13.54 10.37
N ARG A 48 11.66 12.62 9.43
CA ARG A 48 10.38 12.25 8.93
C ARG A 48 10.05 10.88 9.34
N GLU A 49 8.95 10.77 9.98
CA GLU A 49 8.31 9.49 10.11
C GLU A 49 8.06 8.98 8.72
N PRO A 50 7.87 7.71 8.55
CA PRO A 50 7.46 7.19 7.25
C PRO A 50 6.06 7.70 6.92
N VAL A 51 6.02 8.91 6.40
CA VAL A 51 4.78 9.63 6.15
C VAL A 51 3.82 8.83 5.30
N LEU A 52 4.33 8.21 4.22
CA LEU A 52 3.48 7.44 3.34
C LEU A 52 2.91 6.21 4.04
N LYS A 53 3.67 5.60 4.93
CA LYS A 53 3.19 4.44 5.69
C LYS A 53 1.95 4.81 6.50
N ASN A 54 2.02 5.90 7.24
CA ASN A 54 0.91 6.32 8.09
C ASN A 54 -0.30 6.76 7.27
N LYS A 55 -0.05 7.49 6.20
CA LYS A 55 -1.14 7.94 5.34
C LYS A 55 -1.79 6.77 4.61
N LEU A 56 -1.00 5.82 4.15
CA LEU A 56 -1.53 4.64 3.47
C LEU A 56 -2.48 3.88 4.37
N ARG A 57 -2.11 3.69 5.62
CA ARG A 57 -3.01 3.00 6.56
C ARG A 57 -4.34 3.72 6.68
N SER A 58 -4.29 5.03 6.77
CA SER A 58 -5.50 5.83 6.85
C SER A 58 -6.36 5.69 5.59
N TRP A 59 -5.72 5.71 4.42
CA TRP A 59 -6.45 5.56 3.17
C TRP A 59 -7.10 4.18 3.05
N LEU A 60 -6.37 3.14 3.44
CA LEU A 60 -6.88 1.77 3.34
C LEU A 60 -8.09 1.54 4.25
N ILE A 61 -8.06 2.11 5.45
CA ILE A 61 -9.17 1.97 6.38
C ILE A 61 -10.47 2.52 5.80
N GLN A 62 -10.38 3.53 4.96
CA GLN A 62 -11.54 4.19 4.40
C GLN A 62 -12.11 3.51 3.17
N LYS A 63 -11.45 2.47 2.66
CA LYS A 63 -11.88 1.83 1.41
C LYS A 63 -12.67 0.57 1.69
N ASP A 64 -13.88 0.53 1.17
CA ASP A 64 -14.76 -0.63 1.33
C ASP A 64 -14.16 -1.88 0.68
N GLU A 65 -13.35 -1.71 -0.35
CA GLU A 65 -12.75 -2.84 -1.06
C GLU A 65 -11.73 -3.59 -0.21
N VAL A 66 -11.23 -2.97 0.84
CA VAL A 66 -10.17 -3.57 1.67
C VAL A 66 -10.76 -4.34 2.82
N ILE A 67 -10.46 -5.64 2.89
CA ILE A 67 -10.88 -6.48 4.02
C ILE A 67 -9.92 -6.32 5.19
N ALA A 68 -8.63 -6.37 4.90
CA ALA A 68 -7.60 -6.36 5.92
C ALA A 68 -6.26 -5.96 5.32
N TYR A 69 -5.36 -5.48 6.16
CA TYR A 69 -4.00 -5.21 5.74
C TYR A 69 -3.05 -5.44 6.91
N ALA A 70 -1.79 -5.71 6.58
CA ALA A 70 -0.77 -5.94 7.59
C ALA A 70 0.59 -5.61 7.02
N GLN A 71 1.54 -5.32 7.90
CA GLN A 71 2.92 -5.11 7.47
C GLN A 71 3.42 -6.39 6.80
N ALA A 72 4.17 -6.22 5.73
CA ALA A 72 4.73 -7.35 5.00
C ALA A 72 5.74 -8.11 5.85
N LYS A 73 5.89 -9.40 5.56
CA LYS A 73 6.94 -10.19 6.17
C LYS A 73 8.28 -9.70 5.65
N LYS A 74 9.34 -10.02 6.38
CA LYS A 74 10.68 -9.57 6.04
C LYS A 74 11.04 -9.86 4.58
N GLN A 75 10.73 -11.06 4.11
CA GLN A 75 11.04 -11.44 2.73
C GLN A 75 10.16 -10.76 1.70
N ASP A 76 9.08 -10.12 2.12
CA ASP A 76 8.15 -9.44 1.22
C ASP A 76 8.23 -7.93 1.32
N GLY A 77 9.27 -7.41 1.94
CA GLY A 77 9.47 -5.97 2.04
C GLY A 77 9.52 -5.44 3.46
N GLY A 78 9.13 -6.24 4.44
CA GLY A 78 9.22 -5.87 5.85
C GLY A 78 8.52 -4.57 6.16
N ALA A 79 9.21 -3.70 6.89
CA ALA A 79 8.65 -2.44 7.34
C ALA A 79 8.37 -1.43 6.22
N GLY A 80 8.84 -1.73 5.01
CA GLY A 80 8.64 -0.82 3.87
C GLY A 80 7.43 -1.15 3.02
N ALA A 81 6.64 -2.15 3.38
CA ALA A 81 5.53 -2.60 2.55
C ALA A 81 4.36 -3.09 3.38
N VAL A 82 3.19 -3.10 2.74
CA VAL A 82 1.95 -3.57 3.35
C VAL A 82 1.32 -4.60 2.42
N ILE A 83 0.83 -5.68 2.99
CA ILE A 83 0.05 -6.67 2.23
C ILE A 83 -1.41 -6.37 2.49
N VAL A 84 -2.19 -6.30 1.42
CA VAL A 84 -3.60 -5.92 1.49
C VAL A 84 -4.47 -7.02 0.89
N LEU A 85 -5.55 -7.36 1.60
CA LEU A 85 -6.55 -8.28 1.10
C LEU A 85 -7.76 -7.50 0.65
N LEU A 86 -8.23 -7.80 -0.55
CA LEU A 86 -9.36 -7.12 -1.15
C LEU A 86 -10.57 -8.04 -1.23
N LYS A 87 -11.74 -7.45 -1.20
CA LYS A 87 -13.00 -8.17 -1.38
C LYS A 87 -13.11 -8.67 -2.82
N ASN A 88 -13.88 -9.70 -2.96
CA ASN A 88 -14.26 -10.16 -4.31
C ASN A 88 -15.15 -9.12 -4.98
#